data_e5a828983c9b2bbf4131376feed9c68b
#
_entry.id   e5a828983c9b2bbf4131376feed9c68b
#
_cell.length_a   1.000
_cell.length_b   1.000
_cell.length_c   1.000
_cell.angle_alpha   90.00
_cell.angle_beta   90.00
_cell.angle_gamma   90.00
#
_symmetry.space_group_name_H-M   'P 1'
#
loop_
_entity.id
_entity.type
_entity.pdbx_description
1 polymer ?
#
loop_
_entity_poly.entity_id
_entity_poly.type
_entity_poly.pdbx_seq_one_letter_code
_entity_poly.pdbx_strand_id
1 'polypeptide(L)'
;MYRSRRAVKTKQPPRIVIGILVAVVCALVILLAVLIRRSGSGSAVRRADALCTVCVDAGHGGSDPGASSLDRMEKDDTLAAALALKKALEAENIYVVLTRDSDTSLTLDERVSRAEQEHADYFISLHRNVAEAGNGVEIWVAEQCSATSLSLADGIHSGLIEAGVQNDRGVRRGSQSGSGDYYVLSHTSMPAVLVELGFMQDAEDNTLFDQNLDAYAKAIADAVVRLRH
;
A
#
# COMPACT_ATOMS: atom_id res chain seq x y z
N MET A 1 65.84 24.34 -33.84
CA MET A 1 64.83 23.56 -34.61
C MET A 1 63.48 23.67 -33.92
N TYR A 2 62.58 24.52 -34.42
CA TYR A 2 61.23 24.76 -33.83
C TYR A 2 60.19 23.98 -34.65
N ARG A 3 59.63 22.93 -34.07
CA ARG A 3 58.57 22.11 -34.70
C ARG A 3 57.20 22.77 -34.51
N SER A 4 56.69 23.38 -35.58
CA SER A 4 55.34 23.90 -35.68
C SER A 4 54.31 22.77 -35.51
N ARG A 5 53.45 22.82 -34.46
CA ARG A 5 52.28 21.97 -34.29
C ARG A 5 51.14 22.46 -35.22
N ARG A 6 50.81 21.69 -36.24
CA ARG A 6 49.65 21.92 -37.07
C ARG A 6 48.38 21.72 -36.22
N ALA A 7 47.60 22.77 -36.05
CA ALA A 7 46.25 22.67 -35.45
C ALA A 7 45.30 21.91 -36.37
N VAL A 8 44.72 20.86 -35.85
CA VAL A 8 43.68 20.09 -36.54
C VAL A 8 42.36 20.92 -36.51
N LYS A 9 41.95 21.47 -37.66
CA LYS A 9 40.65 22.12 -37.82
C LYS A 9 39.54 21.05 -37.76
N THR A 10 38.81 20.93 -36.68
CA THR A 10 37.59 20.14 -36.59
C THR A 10 36.51 20.82 -37.44
N LYS A 11 36.03 20.13 -38.50
CA LYS A 11 34.89 20.59 -39.30
C LYS A 11 33.63 20.53 -38.44
N GLN A 12 33.01 21.70 -38.20
CA GLN A 12 31.69 21.72 -37.58
C GLN A 12 30.65 21.04 -38.51
N PRO A 13 29.74 20.25 -37.96
CA PRO A 13 28.66 19.61 -38.75
C PRO A 13 27.78 20.70 -39.38
N PRO A 14 27.25 20.46 -40.59
CA PRO A 14 26.38 21.42 -41.26
C PRO A 14 25.14 21.72 -40.41
N ARG A 15 24.69 22.96 -40.34
CA ARG A 15 23.54 23.43 -39.55
C ARG A 15 22.28 22.61 -39.75
N ILE A 16 22.08 22.01 -40.94
CA ILE A 16 20.98 21.13 -41.28
C ILE A 16 21.02 19.82 -40.45
N VAL A 17 22.22 19.22 -40.22
CA VAL A 17 22.39 18.00 -39.44
C VAL A 17 22.07 18.26 -37.95
N ILE A 18 22.43 19.41 -37.43
CA ILE A 18 22.09 19.82 -36.05
C ILE A 18 20.59 19.99 -35.91
N GLY A 19 19.92 20.63 -36.88
CA GLY A 19 18.46 20.81 -36.88
C GLY A 19 17.69 19.48 -36.90
N ILE A 20 18.12 18.52 -37.70
CA ILE A 20 17.52 17.18 -37.75
C ILE A 20 17.72 16.43 -36.42
N LEU A 21 18.93 16.51 -35.83
CA LEU A 21 19.22 15.85 -34.56
C LEU A 21 18.35 16.41 -33.43
N VAL A 22 18.18 17.74 -33.37
CA VAL A 22 17.31 18.40 -32.39
C VAL A 22 15.84 17.98 -32.56
N ALA A 23 15.35 17.92 -33.80
CA ALA A 23 13.99 17.49 -34.09
C ALA A 23 13.73 16.03 -33.67
N VAL A 24 14.69 15.12 -33.90
CA VAL A 24 14.61 13.71 -33.49
C VAL A 24 14.60 13.58 -31.97
N VAL A 25 15.49 14.32 -31.28
CA VAL A 25 15.52 14.31 -29.80
C VAL A 25 14.22 14.86 -29.22
N CYS A 26 13.67 15.95 -29.74
CA CYS A 26 12.38 16.47 -29.32
C CYS A 26 11.24 15.48 -29.55
N ALA A 27 11.21 14.79 -30.70
CA ALA A 27 10.22 13.75 -30.98
C ALA A 27 10.31 12.56 -30.02
N LEU A 28 11.54 12.11 -29.68
CA LEU A 28 11.77 11.04 -28.70
C LEU A 28 11.35 11.46 -27.28
N VAL A 29 11.62 12.69 -26.87
CA VAL A 29 11.20 13.23 -25.57
C VAL A 29 9.67 13.32 -25.50
N ILE A 30 9.00 13.78 -26.56
CA ILE A 30 7.55 13.82 -26.64
C ILE A 30 6.96 12.41 -26.60
N LEU A 31 7.53 11.46 -27.35
CA LEU A 31 7.09 10.06 -27.35
C LEU A 31 7.27 9.44 -25.96
N LEU A 32 8.40 9.67 -25.31
CA LEU A 32 8.66 9.20 -23.95
C LEU A 32 7.68 9.82 -22.94
N ALA A 33 7.40 11.12 -23.05
CA ALA A 33 6.41 11.80 -22.21
C ALA A 33 4.98 11.27 -22.42
N VAL A 34 4.62 10.91 -23.68
CA VAL A 34 3.33 10.27 -24.00
C VAL A 34 3.28 8.85 -23.44
N LEU A 35 4.36 8.08 -23.53
CA LEU A 35 4.46 6.74 -22.95
C LEU A 35 4.38 6.78 -21.42
N ILE A 36 5.07 7.73 -20.77
CA ILE A 36 5.00 7.93 -19.31
C ILE A 36 3.58 8.36 -18.89
N ARG A 37 2.93 9.25 -19.64
CA ARG A 37 1.53 9.63 -19.36
C ARG A 37 0.55 8.47 -19.56
N ARG A 38 0.78 7.59 -20.54
CA ARG A 38 -0.02 6.36 -20.72
C ARG A 38 0.20 5.34 -19.60
N SER A 39 1.41 5.23 -19.08
CA SER A 39 1.71 4.38 -17.91
C SER A 39 1.19 4.97 -16.58
N GLY A 40 0.99 6.29 -16.51
CA GLY A 40 0.49 6.98 -15.30
C GLY A 40 -1.03 7.22 -15.29
N SER A 41 -1.74 6.98 -16.39
CA SER A 41 -3.20 6.99 -16.44
C SER A 41 -3.70 5.58 -16.10
N GLY A 42 -3.61 5.18 -14.83
CA GLY A 42 -4.31 4.01 -14.33
C GLY A 42 -5.81 4.22 -14.57
N SER A 43 -6.35 3.63 -15.64
CA SER A 43 -7.79 3.45 -15.74
C SER A 43 -8.20 2.63 -14.52
N ALA A 44 -9.20 3.12 -13.75
CA ALA A 44 -9.72 2.39 -12.60
C ALA A 44 -10.01 0.94 -13.01
N VAL A 45 -9.53 -0.02 -12.23
CA VAL A 45 -9.74 -1.44 -12.47
C VAL A 45 -11.24 -1.70 -12.47
N ARG A 46 -11.74 -2.28 -13.57
CA ARG A 46 -13.15 -2.66 -13.65
C ARG A 46 -13.33 -4.01 -12.97
N ARG A 47 -14.33 -4.12 -12.13
CA ARG A 47 -14.62 -5.34 -11.38
C ARG A 47 -14.73 -6.59 -12.26
N ALA A 48 -15.36 -6.45 -13.43
CA ALA A 48 -15.55 -7.56 -14.38
C ALA A 48 -14.24 -8.10 -14.98
N ASP A 49 -13.17 -7.32 -14.94
CA ASP A 49 -11.87 -7.63 -15.55
C ASP A 49 -10.79 -7.89 -14.47
N ALA A 50 -11.16 -7.77 -13.19
CA ALA A 50 -10.24 -7.91 -12.06
C ALA A 50 -9.96 -9.37 -11.71
N LEU A 51 -8.77 -9.63 -11.17
CA LEU A 51 -8.38 -10.95 -10.66
C LEU A 51 -9.19 -11.36 -9.43
N CYS A 52 -9.49 -10.42 -8.56
CA CYS A 52 -10.33 -10.56 -7.37
C CYS A 52 -10.76 -9.19 -6.84
N THR A 53 -11.63 -9.21 -5.83
CA THR A 53 -12.08 -8.02 -5.10
C THR A 53 -11.50 -8.04 -3.69
N VAL A 54 -10.84 -6.96 -3.28
CA VAL A 54 -10.33 -6.78 -1.91
C VAL A 54 -11.07 -5.61 -1.27
N CYS A 55 -11.67 -5.86 -0.10
CA CYS A 55 -12.15 -4.78 0.76
C CYS A 55 -11.00 -4.35 1.68
N VAL A 56 -10.59 -3.09 1.54
CA VAL A 56 -9.60 -2.46 2.41
C VAL A 56 -10.32 -1.55 3.39
N ASP A 57 -10.17 -1.86 4.65
CA ASP A 57 -10.76 -1.12 5.76
C ASP A 57 -9.73 -0.17 6.36
N ALA A 58 -10.01 1.13 6.28
CA ALA A 58 -9.26 2.14 7.02
C ALA A 58 -9.87 2.28 8.42
N GLY A 59 -9.21 1.77 9.44
CA GLY A 59 -9.67 1.81 10.82
C GLY A 59 -10.02 3.23 11.28
N HIS A 60 -10.96 3.35 12.24
CA HIS A 60 -11.41 4.64 12.79
C HIS A 60 -12.00 5.60 11.74
N GLY A 61 -12.04 6.91 12.01
CA GLY A 61 -12.52 7.94 11.08
C GLY A 61 -13.57 8.87 11.66
N GLY A 62 -13.66 10.08 11.15
CA GLY A 62 -14.61 11.11 11.58
C GLY A 62 -14.45 11.46 13.06
N SER A 63 -15.49 11.19 13.86
CA SER A 63 -15.48 11.45 15.32
C SER A 63 -14.66 10.45 16.13
N ASP A 64 -14.25 9.32 15.55
CA ASP A 64 -13.37 8.35 16.18
C ASP A 64 -11.93 8.57 15.69
N PRO A 65 -11.06 9.22 16.48
CA PRO A 65 -9.67 9.47 16.09
C PRO A 65 -8.79 8.21 16.14
N GLY A 66 -9.25 7.11 16.76
CA GLY A 66 -8.40 6.02 17.18
C GLY A 66 -7.39 6.44 18.24
N ALA A 67 -6.24 5.82 18.26
CA ALA A 67 -5.12 6.24 19.07
C ALA A 67 -4.63 7.63 18.64
N SER A 68 -4.10 8.38 19.63
CA SER A 68 -3.49 9.70 19.38
C SER A 68 -2.17 9.78 20.13
N SER A 69 -1.09 10.06 19.44
CA SER A 69 0.26 10.17 20.01
C SER A 69 1.17 11.01 19.10
N LEU A 70 2.08 11.78 19.70
CA LEU A 70 3.08 12.57 18.98
C LEU A 70 2.48 13.44 17.86
N ASP A 71 1.36 14.13 18.14
CA ASP A 71 0.61 14.98 17.21
C ASP A 71 0.02 14.24 15.99
N ARG A 72 -0.13 12.92 16.05
CA ARG A 72 -0.77 12.06 15.04
C ARG A 72 -2.09 11.52 15.56
N MET A 73 -3.03 11.29 14.65
CA MET A 73 -4.26 10.53 14.89
C MET A 73 -4.26 9.26 14.02
N GLU A 74 -4.61 8.14 14.62
CA GLU A 74 -4.62 6.85 13.92
C GLU A 74 -5.51 6.87 12.68
N LYS A 75 -6.65 7.54 12.73
CA LYS A 75 -7.57 7.66 11.60
C LYS A 75 -6.93 8.25 10.34
N ASP A 76 -5.96 9.16 10.48
CA ASP A 76 -5.30 9.81 9.35
C ASP A 76 -4.26 8.86 8.74
N ASP A 77 -3.50 8.15 9.58
CA ASP A 77 -2.52 7.16 9.15
C ASP A 77 -3.20 5.98 8.45
N THR A 78 -4.30 5.47 9.01
CA THR A 78 -5.04 4.34 8.42
C THR A 78 -5.68 4.71 7.09
N LEU A 79 -6.17 5.95 6.92
CA LEU A 79 -6.67 6.44 5.63
C LEU A 79 -5.54 6.53 4.60
N ALA A 80 -4.38 7.08 5.00
CA ALA A 80 -3.21 7.15 4.11
C ALA A 80 -2.76 5.75 3.67
N ALA A 81 -2.70 4.80 4.61
CA ALA A 81 -2.34 3.40 4.32
C ALA A 81 -3.36 2.71 3.39
N ALA A 82 -4.66 2.93 3.61
CA ALA A 82 -5.71 2.35 2.77
C ALA A 82 -5.66 2.89 1.33
N LEU A 83 -5.39 4.19 1.15
CA LEU A 83 -5.23 4.78 -0.18
C LEU A 83 -3.97 4.29 -0.89
N ALA A 84 -2.85 4.12 -0.16
CA ALA A 84 -1.63 3.55 -0.70
C ALA A 84 -1.83 2.08 -1.11
N LEU A 85 -2.49 1.28 -0.25
CA LEU A 85 -2.79 -0.12 -0.54
C LEU A 85 -3.75 -0.26 -1.74
N LYS A 86 -4.78 0.59 -1.83
CA LYS A 86 -5.65 0.63 -3.01
C LYS A 86 -4.84 0.80 -4.30
N LYS A 87 -3.95 1.79 -4.33
CA LYS A 87 -3.09 2.05 -5.50
C LYS A 87 -2.21 0.84 -5.86
N ALA A 88 -1.63 0.16 -4.84
CA ALA A 88 -0.79 -1.02 -5.06
C ALA A 88 -1.60 -2.22 -5.59
N LEU A 89 -2.78 -2.49 -5.04
CA LEU A 89 -3.68 -3.56 -5.48
C LEU A 89 -4.21 -3.31 -6.90
N GLU A 90 -4.61 -2.08 -7.21
CA GLU A 90 -5.11 -1.72 -8.55
C GLU A 90 -4.01 -1.86 -9.62
N ALA A 91 -2.74 -1.64 -9.27
CA ALA A 91 -1.59 -1.88 -10.16
C ALA A 91 -1.44 -3.37 -10.52
N GLU A 92 -1.90 -4.27 -9.67
CA GLU A 92 -1.91 -5.73 -9.86
C GLU A 92 -3.26 -6.24 -10.43
N ASN A 93 -4.07 -5.35 -11.03
CA ASN A 93 -5.40 -5.66 -11.59
C ASN A 93 -6.37 -6.27 -10.57
N ILE A 94 -6.34 -5.82 -9.33
CA ILE A 94 -7.26 -6.19 -8.26
C ILE A 94 -8.29 -5.07 -8.08
N TYR A 95 -9.58 -5.42 -8.04
CA TYR A 95 -10.62 -4.44 -7.74
C TYR A 95 -10.67 -4.15 -6.24
N VAL A 96 -10.66 -2.86 -5.87
CA VAL A 96 -10.60 -2.44 -4.47
C VAL A 96 -11.87 -1.71 -4.06
N VAL A 97 -12.45 -2.17 -2.98
CA VAL A 97 -13.51 -1.50 -2.23
C VAL A 97 -12.87 -0.91 -0.98
N LEU A 98 -12.99 0.40 -0.79
CA LEU A 98 -12.60 1.04 0.49
C LEU A 98 -13.82 1.10 1.42
N THR A 99 -13.65 0.83 2.70
CA THR A 99 -14.70 1.11 3.68
C THR A 99 -14.95 2.61 3.79
N ARG A 100 -13.87 3.42 3.76
CA ARG A 100 -13.91 4.88 3.63
C ARG A 100 -12.73 5.38 2.79
N ASP A 101 -12.94 6.46 2.07
CA ASP A 101 -11.94 7.16 1.25
C ASP A 101 -11.71 8.61 1.70
N SER A 102 -12.31 8.98 2.82
CA SER A 102 -12.28 10.30 3.42
C SER A 102 -12.39 10.18 4.95
N ASP A 103 -12.28 11.30 5.67
CA ASP A 103 -12.42 11.32 7.14
C ASP A 103 -13.90 11.24 7.55
N THR A 104 -14.46 10.03 7.50
CA THR A 104 -15.85 9.72 7.86
C THR A 104 -15.91 8.61 8.90
N SER A 105 -16.86 8.72 9.85
CA SER A 105 -17.13 7.67 10.83
C SER A 105 -17.91 6.52 10.20
N LEU A 106 -17.50 5.30 10.52
CA LEU A 106 -18.24 4.07 10.22
C LEU A 106 -18.28 3.19 11.46
N THR A 107 -19.42 2.59 11.69
CA THR A 107 -19.58 1.52 12.68
C THR A 107 -18.86 0.25 12.21
N LEU A 108 -18.56 -0.66 13.13
CA LEU A 108 -17.98 -1.96 12.79
C LEU A 108 -18.88 -2.77 11.85
N ASP A 109 -20.22 -2.71 12.08
CA ASP A 109 -21.21 -3.36 11.21
C ASP A 109 -21.22 -2.79 9.78
N GLU A 110 -21.08 -1.48 9.62
CA GLU A 110 -21.03 -0.85 8.28
C GLU A 110 -19.80 -1.28 7.51
N ARG A 111 -18.64 -1.45 8.19
CA ARG A 111 -17.39 -1.96 7.58
C ARG A 111 -17.57 -3.39 7.06
N VAL A 112 -18.10 -4.28 7.91
CA VAL A 112 -18.41 -5.66 7.54
C VAL A 112 -19.45 -5.70 6.42
N SER A 113 -20.57 -4.99 6.57
CA SER A 113 -21.64 -4.95 5.59
C SER A 113 -21.15 -4.49 4.22
N ARG A 114 -20.23 -3.54 4.17
CA ARG A 114 -19.66 -3.06 2.90
C ARG A 114 -18.86 -4.15 2.19
N ALA A 115 -18.05 -4.90 2.91
CA ALA A 115 -17.29 -6.02 2.35
C ALA A 115 -18.22 -7.13 1.82
N GLU A 116 -19.24 -7.47 2.60
CA GLU A 116 -20.23 -8.51 2.22
C GLU A 116 -21.07 -8.11 1.00
N GLN A 117 -21.61 -6.89 0.96
CA GLN A 117 -22.40 -6.37 -0.15
C GLN A 117 -21.63 -6.31 -1.45
N GLU A 118 -20.36 -5.98 -1.35
CA GLU A 118 -19.43 -5.93 -2.49
C GLU A 118 -18.81 -7.31 -2.80
N HIS A 119 -19.24 -8.38 -2.14
CA HIS A 119 -18.75 -9.74 -2.34
C HIS A 119 -17.21 -9.77 -2.44
N ALA A 120 -16.54 -9.17 -1.46
CA ALA A 120 -15.08 -9.15 -1.43
C ALA A 120 -14.52 -10.56 -1.25
N ASP A 121 -13.45 -10.88 -1.97
CA ASP A 121 -12.73 -12.16 -1.83
C ASP A 121 -11.82 -12.14 -0.60
N TYR A 122 -11.35 -10.95 -0.18
CA TYR A 122 -10.49 -10.73 1.00
C TYR A 122 -10.88 -9.44 1.71
N PHE A 123 -10.70 -9.43 3.02
CA PHE A 123 -10.86 -8.25 3.88
C PHE A 123 -9.54 -7.93 4.59
N ILE A 124 -9.06 -6.69 4.45
CA ILE A 124 -7.81 -6.23 5.06
C ILE A 124 -8.09 -4.94 5.83
N SER A 125 -8.08 -5.02 7.17
CA SER A 125 -8.22 -3.86 8.05
C SER A 125 -6.85 -3.30 8.42
N LEU A 126 -6.67 -1.99 8.31
CA LEU A 126 -5.41 -1.30 8.57
C LEU A 126 -5.54 -0.43 9.80
N HIS A 127 -4.59 -0.60 10.72
CA HIS A 127 -4.52 0.06 12.01
C HIS A 127 -3.09 0.50 12.36
N ARG A 128 -2.95 1.30 13.40
CA ARG A 128 -1.71 1.64 14.07
C ARG A 128 -1.86 1.34 15.55
N ASN A 129 -0.93 0.56 16.08
CA ASN A 129 -0.98 0.11 17.45
C ASN A 129 -0.67 1.21 18.47
N VAL A 130 -1.12 1.00 19.72
CA VAL A 130 -0.74 1.80 20.88
C VAL A 130 -0.58 0.91 22.11
N ALA A 131 0.49 1.10 22.87
CA ALA A 131 0.73 0.46 24.15
C ALA A 131 1.71 1.32 24.97
N GLU A 132 1.82 1.06 26.30
CA GLU A 132 2.80 1.77 27.15
C GLU A 132 4.24 1.62 26.65
N ALA A 133 4.57 0.43 26.10
CA ALA A 133 5.83 0.16 25.44
C ALA A 133 5.59 -0.87 24.33
N GLY A 134 6.09 -0.57 23.14
CA GLY A 134 5.98 -1.47 21.98
C GLY A 134 6.41 -0.76 20.71
N ASN A 135 6.89 -1.55 19.76
CA ASN A 135 7.23 -1.13 18.41
C ASN A 135 7.11 -2.30 17.45
N GLY A 136 7.10 -2.01 16.16
CA GLY A 136 7.03 -2.99 15.09
C GLY A 136 5.61 -3.36 14.66
N VAL A 137 5.46 -4.37 13.81
CA VAL A 137 4.20 -4.74 13.17
C VAL A 137 3.60 -6.01 13.75
N GLU A 138 2.28 -6.07 13.80
CA GLU A 138 1.50 -7.26 14.17
C GLU A 138 0.44 -7.53 13.11
N ILE A 139 0.21 -8.81 12.79
CA ILE A 139 -0.90 -9.21 11.93
C ILE A 139 -1.85 -10.08 12.74
N TRP A 140 -3.13 -9.71 12.77
CA TRP A 140 -4.13 -10.41 13.52
C TRP A 140 -5.10 -11.17 12.63
N VAL A 141 -5.46 -12.39 13.06
CA VAL A 141 -6.53 -13.20 12.49
C VAL A 141 -7.48 -13.63 13.60
N ALA A 142 -8.72 -13.98 13.26
CA ALA A 142 -9.67 -14.52 14.24
C ALA A 142 -9.15 -15.83 14.84
N GLU A 143 -9.57 -16.16 16.06
CA GLU A 143 -9.25 -17.44 16.73
C GLU A 143 -9.63 -18.63 15.83
N GLN A 144 -10.84 -18.57 15.27
CA GLN A 144 -11.38 -19.57 14.32
C GLN A 144 -11.30 -19.02 12.89
N CYS A 145 -10.08 -18.81 12.39
CA CYS A 145 -9.87 -18.32 11.03
C CYS A 145 -9.70 -19.44 10.01
N SER A 146 -9.91 -19.13 8.73
CA SER A 146 -9.63 -20.03 7.62
C SER A 146 -8.14 -20.24 7.38
N ALA A 147 -7.76 -21.33 6.72
CA ALA A 147 -6.39 -21.52 6.27
C ALA A 147 -5.93 -20.40 5.32
N THR A 148 -6.84 -19.86 4.51
CA THR A 148 -6.56 -18.74 3.60
C THR A 148 -6.27 -17.45 4.37
N SER A 149 -6.99 -17.17 5.48
CA SER A 149 -6.67 -16.03 6.35
C SER A 149 -5.26 -16.12 6.93
N LEU A 150 -4.86 -17.33 7.38
CA LEU A 150 -3.49 -17.56 7.88
C LEU A 150 -2.45 -17.37 6.78
N SER A 151 -2.68 -17.95 5.59
CA SER A 151 -1.74 -17.79 4.47
C SER A 151 -1.61 -16.32 4.03
N LEU A 152 -2.73 -15.55 4.08
CA LEU A 152 -2.70 -14.11 3.83
C LEU A 152 -1.87 -13.39 4.89
N ALA A 153 -2.13 -13.68 6.17
CA ALA A 153 -1.41 -13.09 7.29
C ALA A 153 0.10 -13.38 7.23
N ASP A 154 0.49 -14.63 6.97
CA ASP A 154 1.89 -15.04 6.85
C ASP A 154 2.58 -14.37 5.65
N GLY A 155 1.84 -14.23 4.53
CA GLY A 155 2.35 -13.55 3.33
C GLY A 155 2.56 -12.05 3.56
N ILE A 156 1.62 -11.38 4.23
CA ILE A 156 1.73 -9.96 4.62
C ILE A 156 2.89 -9.78 5.60
N HIS A 157 2.94 -10.61 6.64
CA HIS A 157 3.98 -10.59 7.65
C HIS A 157 5.38 -10.66 7.03
N SER A 158 5.63 -11.69 6.21
CA SER A 158 6.92 -11.87 5.54
C SER A 158 7.27 -10.68 4.64
N GLY A 159 6.30 -10.16 3.89
CA GLY A 159 6.51 -9.01 3.01
C GLY A 159 6.81 -7.71 3.76
N LEU A 160 6.18 -7.47 4.92
CA LEU A 160 6.45 -6.29 5.74
C LEU A 160 7.84 -6.34 6.37
N ILE A 161 8.31 -7.52 6.79
CA ILE A 161 9.69 -7.70 7.28
C ILE A 161 10.69 -7.38 6.18
N GLU A 162 10.48 -7.87 4.96
CA GLU A 162 11.33 -7.55 3.80
C GLU A 162 11.29 -6.06 3.44
N ALA A 163 10.16 -5.39 3.68
CA ALA A 163 10.01 -3.95 3.45
C ALA A 163 10.68 -3.09 4.53
N GLY A 164 11.23 -3.67 5.60
CA GLY A 164 12.06 -2.98 6.58
C GLY A 164 11.29 -2.38 7.74
N VAL A 165 10.47 -3.18 8.42
CA VAL A 165 9.84 -2.79 9.70
C VAL A 165 10.86 -2.83 10.84
N GLN A 166 10.63 -2.03 11.90
CA GLN A 166 11.55 -1.92 13.04
C GLN A 166 11.67 -3.23 13.82
N ASN A 167 10.52 -3.86 14.11
CA ASN A 167 10.45 -5.08 14.89
C ASN A 167 9.33 -5.99 14.38
N ASP A 168 9.60 -7.28 14.41
CA ASP A 168 8.67 -8.34 14.06
C ASP A 168 7.95 -8.84 15.31
N ARG A 169 6.63 -8.65 15.34
CA ARG A 169 5.79 -9.13 16.44
C ARG A 169 4.91 -10.32 16.03
N GLY A 170 4.99 -10.72 14.78
CA GLY A 170 4.40 -11.96 14.25
C GLY A 170 2.91 -11.90 13.93
N VAL A 171 2.40 -13.06 13.52
CA VAL A 171 0.97 -13.31 13.30
C VAL A 171 0.34 -13.76 14.63
N ARG A 172 -0.79 -13.16 14.98
CA ARG A 172 -1.52 -13.35 16.24
C ARG A 172 -2.96 -13.75 16.01
N ARG A 173 -3.56 -14.37 17.00
CA ARG A 173 -4.97 -14.76 16.98
C ARG A 173 -5.76 -14.00 18.04
N GLY A 174 -7.05 -13.79 17.76
CA GLY A 174 -7.95 -13.11 18.69
C GLY A 174 -7.91 -11.59 18.57
N SER A 175 -7.68 -10.91 19.67
CA SER A 175 -7.55 -9.46 19.76
C SER A 175 -6.51 -9.06 20.80
N GLN A 176 -6.03 -7.82 20.72
CA GLN A 176 -5.06 -7.27 21.68
C GLN A 176 -5.58 -7.26 23.11
N SER A 177 -6.89 -7.16 23.31
CA SER A 177 -7.51 -7.21 24.65
C SER A 177 -7.38 -8.57 25.32
N GLY A 178 -7.05 -9.62 24.58
CA GLY A 178 -6.98 -11.01 25.06
C GLY A 178 -8.35 -11.63 25.34
N SER A 179 -9.44 -10.94 25.00
CA SER A 179 -10.81 -11.44 25.16
C SER A 179 -11.56 -11.40 23.83
N GLY A 180 -11.72 -12.56 23.18
CA GLY A 180 -12.39 -12.72 21.90
C GLY A 180 -11.59 -12.17 20.72
N ASP A 181 -12.27 -11.99 19.61
CA ASP A 181 -11.73 -11.53 18.34
C ASP A 181 -11.96 -10.04 18.11
N TYR A 182 -11.17 -9.44 17.22
CA TYR A 182 -11.59 -8.18 16.61
C TYR A 182 -12.89 -8.39 15.84
N TYR A 183 -13.86 -7.49 16.06
CA TYR A 183 -15.20 -7.60 15.51
C TYR A 183 -15.20 -7.83 14.00
N VAL A 184 -14.45 -7.03 13.26
CA VAL A 184 -14.37 -7.13 11.79
C VAL A 184 -13.77 -8.45 11.31
N LEU A 185 -12.94 -9.13 12.12
CA LEU A 185 -12.37 -10.43 11.76
C LEU A 185 -13.32 -11.60 12.01
N SER A 186 -14.19 -11.48 13.01
CA SER A 186 -15.14 -12.55 13.39
C SER A 186 -16.50 -12.45 12.69
N HIS A 187 -16.81 -11.28 12.08
CA HIS A 187 -18.12 -11.04 11.46
C HIS A 187 -18.06 -10.93 9.93
N THR A 188 -16.89 -11.01 9.32
CA THR A 188 -16.72 -11.14 7.86
C THR A 188 -16.72 -12.61 7.45
N SER A 189 -17.36 -12.94 6.32
CA SER A 189 -17.44 -14.33 5.80
C SER A 189 -16.24 -14.71 4.95
N MET A 190 -15.55 -13.73 4.38
CA MET A 190 -14.35 -13.94 3.57
C MET A 190 -13.09 -14.03 4.44
N PRO A 191 -11.95 -14.55 3.91
CA PRO A 191 -10.65 -14.46 4.57
C PRO A 191 -10.31 -13.04 4.97
N ALA A 192 -10.02 -12.83 6.26
CA ALA A 192 -9.83 -11.52 6.87
C ALA A 192 -8.56 -11.44 7.71
N VAL A 193 -7.91 -10.29 7.68
CA VAL A 193 -6.75 -9.94 8.51
C VAL A 193 -6.86 -8.49 9.00
N LEU A 194 -6.28 -8.20 10.17
CA LEU A 194 -6.04 -6.85 10.66
C LEU A 194 -4.54 -6.64 10.81
N VAL A 195 -4.05 -5.56 10.25
CA VAL A 195 -2.61 -5.23 10.18
C VAL A 195 -2.34 -3.99 11.01
N GLU A 196 -1.52 -4.16 12.05
CA GLU A 196 -1.01 -3.07 12.87
C GLU A 196 0.34 -2.61 12.30
N LEU A 197 0.33 -1.46 11.63
CA LEU A 197 1.50 -0.91 10.90
C LEU A 197 2.38 -0.05 11.82
N GLY A 198 2.88 -0.65 12.91
CA GLY A 198 3.73 0.01 13.89
C GLY A 198 2.95 0.70 15.02
N PHE A 199 3.68 1.20 16.02
CA PHE A 199 3.14 1.81 17.23
C PHE A 199 3.22 3.34 17.18
N MET A 200 2.11 4.01 17.40
CA MET A 200 2.03 5.47 17.27
C MET A 200 2.86 6.26 18.30
N GLN A 201 3.14 5.68 19.46
CA GLN A 201 4.01 6.31 20.47
C GLN A 201 5.51 6.12 20.18
N ASP A 202 5.88 5.26 19.24
CA ASP A 202 7.26 5.02 18.85
C ASP A 202 7.67 5.91 17.67
N ALA A 203 8.71 6.73 17.86
CA ALA A 203 9.14 7.70 16.85
C ALA A 203 9.80 7.05 15.63
N GLU A 204 10.45 5.88 15.82
CA GLU A 204 11.06 5.15 14.71
C GLU A 204 10.00 4.47 13.87
N ASP A 205 8.98 3.82 14.47
CA ASP A 205 7.84 3.28 13.75
C ASP A 205 7.10 4.35 12.93
N ASN A 206 6.94 5.56 13.48
CA ASN A 206 6.34 6.67 12.75
C ASN A 206 7.21 7.12 11.57
N THR A 207 8.52 7.18 11.76
CA THR A 207 9.46 7.53 10.69
C THR A 207 9.45 6.48 9.57
N LEU A 208 9.46 5.20 9.93
CA LEU A 208 9.42 4.09 8.96
C LEU A 208 8.07 4.04 8.24
N PHE A 209 6.96 4.27 8.94
CA PHE A 209 5.65 4.37 8.32
C PHE A 209 5.61 5.47 7.24
N ASP A 210 6.08 6.68 7.57
CA ASP A 210 6.09 7.80 6.62
C ASP A 210 7.01 7.57 5.42
N GLN A 211 8.17 6.93 5.62
CA GLN A 211 9.15 6.69 4.58
C GLN A 211 8.85 5.48 3.70
N ASN A 212 8.24 4.42 4.28
CA ASN A 212 8.09 3.12 3.62
C ASN A 212 6.63 2.78 3.28
N LEU A 213 5.68 3.71 3.40
CA LEU A 213 4.25 3.43 3.22
C LEU A 213 3.93 2.75 1.88
N ASP A 214 4.52 3.23 0.77
CA ASP A 214 4.34 2.61 -0.55
C ASP A 214 4.94 1.19 -0.61
N ALA A 215 6.06 0.93 0.09
CA ALA A 215 6.66 -0.40 0.18
C ALA A 215 5.81 -1.35 1.03
N TYR A 216 5.25 -0.87 2.13
CA TYR A 216 4.31 -1.65 2.96
C TYR A 216 3.05 -1.99 2.19
N ALA A 217 2.46 -1.01 1.49
CA ALA A 217 1.30 -1.23 0.63
C ALA A 217 1.60 -2.26 -0.46
N LYS A 218 2.76 -2.18 -1.11
CA LYS A 218 3.19 -3.17 -2.09
C LYS A 218 3.35 -4.56 -1.48
N ALA A 219 3.97 -4.69 -0.31
CA ALA A 219 4.16 -5.97 0.37
C ALA A 219 2.81 -6.65 0.67
N ILE A 220 1.82 -5.88 1.12
CA ILE A 220 0.45 -6.37 1.36
C ILE A 220 -0.21 -6.81 0.04
N ALA A 221 -0.10 -6.01 -1.02
CA ALA A 221 -0.65 -6.35 -2.34
C ALA A 221 -0.02 -7.62 -2.92
N ASP A 222 1.30 -7.77 -2.83
CA ASP A 222 2.03 -8.96 -3.27
C ASP A 222 1.58 -10.23 -2.53
N ALA A 223 1.22 -10.13 -1.24
CA ALA A 223 0.67 -11.24 -0.47
C ALA A 223 -0.69 -11.71 -1.03
N VAL A 224 -1.57 -10.77 -1.42
CA VAL A 224 -2.85 -11.11 -2.07
C VAL A 224 -2.62 -11.79 -3.42
N VAL A 225 -1.70 -11.26 -4.24
CA VAL A 225 -1.36 -11.83 -5.56
C VAL A 225 -0.87 -13.27 -5.42
N ARG A 226 0.02 -13.54 -4.45
CA ARG A 226 0.55 -14.91 -4.21
C ARG A 226 -0.52 -15.93 -3.85
N LEU A 227 -1.62 -15.54 -3.23
CA LEU A 227 -2.73 -16.45 -2.90
C LEU A 227 -3.62 -16.82 -4.09
N ARG A 228 -3.47 -16.13 -5.22
CA ARG A 228 -4.29 -16.37 -6.43
C ARG A 228 -3.60 -17.27 -7.45
N HIS A 229 -2.34 -17.60 -7.21
CA HIS A 229 -1.53 -18.53 -8.01
C HIS A 229 -1.33 -19.86 -7.28
#